data_ca46a3af2c324523b1f49aeff11c8aa6
#
_entry.id   ca46a3af2c324523b1f49aeff11c8aa6
#
_cell.length_a   1.000
_cell.length_b   1.000
_cell.length_c   1.000
_cell.angle_alpha   90.00
_cell.angle_beta   90.00
_cell.angle_gamma   90.00
#
_symmetry.space_group_name_H-M   'P 1'
#
loop_
_entity.id
_entity.type
_entity.pdbx_description
1 polymer ?
#
loop_
_entity_poly.entity_id
_entity_poly.type
_entity_poly.pdbx_seq_one_letter_code
_entity_poly.pdbx_strand_id
1 'polypeptide(L)'
;MITINKSQSTSLGVDWLLPLSRTELAAVMDAMLDAIGHSGKNVEINLVDDARIADLNSSFLNCDGPTNILSFPATEDGSSQDLGWLALSLDTLERECLLYGQDKTGHALRLIAHGLLHLAGYDHGEEMFALTDIAVLAGMSVVHPV
;
A
#
# COMPACT_ATOMS: atom_id res chain seq x y z
N MET A 1 -0.25 14.78 -2.13
CA MET A 1 1.03 14.60 -1.40
C MET A 1 1.04 13.25 -0.69
N ILE A 2 2.16 12.55 -0.80
CA ILE A 2 2.33 11.24 -0.16
C ILE A 2 3.10 11.42 1.14
N THR A 3 2.52 10.96 2.24
CA THR A 3 3.17 10.97 3.56
C THR A 3 3.51 9.55 3.96
N ILE A 4 4.77 9.29 4.26
CA ILE A 4 5.26 7.95 4.60
C ILE A 4 5.72 7.94 6.04
N ASN A 5 5.08 7.10 6.86
CA ASN A 5 5.45 6.90 8.25
C ASN A 5 5.90 5.46 8.45
N LYS A 6 6.90 5.28 9.29
CA LYS A 6 7.37 3.96 9.66
C LYS A 6 7.27 3.82 11.18
N SER A 7 6.54 2.80 11.62
CA SER A 7 6.51 2.43 13.05
C SER A 7 7.86 1.89 13.46
N GLN A 8 8.27 2.17 14.69
CA GLN A 8 9.45 1.52 15.23
C GLN A 8 9.14 0.05 15.44
N SER A 9 9.83 -0.81 14.70
CA SER A 9 9.73 -2.25 14.89
C SER A 9 10.40 -2.62 16.21
N THR A 10 9.72 -3.41 17.03
CA THR A 10 10.29 -3.99 18.23
C THR A 10 11.12 -5.24 17.91
N SER A 11 11.07 -5.75 16.70
CA SER A 11 11.79 -6.94 16.28
C SER A 11 13.12 -6.59 15.63
N LEU A 12 14.19 -6.80 16.36
CA LEU A 12 15.56 -7.06 15.88
C LEU A 12 16.20 -6.05 14.91
N GLY A 13 15.84 -4.79 14.93
CA GLY A 13 16.61 -3.75 14.24
C GLY A 13 16.65 -3.85 12.71
N VAL A 14 15.67 -4.50 12.08
CA VAL A 14 15.54 -4.49 10.64
C VAL A 14 14.81 -3.24 10.26
N ASP A 15 15.55 -2.22 9.83
CA ASP A 15 15.03 -0.89 9.72
C ASP A 15 14.13 -0.66 8.51
N TRP A 16 14.42 -1.28 7.37
CA TRP A 16 13.66 -1.01 6.15
C TRP A 16 13.67 -2.24 5.24
N LEU A 17 12.53 -2.94 5.20
CA LEU A 17 12.40 -4.18 4.43
C LEU A 17 11.93 -3.98 2.99
N LEU A 18 11.45 -2.79 2.63
CA LEU A 18 11.05 -2.52 1.26
C LEU A 18 12.26 -2.35 0.35
N PRO A 19 12.22 -2.89 -0.88
CA PRO A 19 13.29 -2.68 -1.86
C PRO A 19 13.22 -1.31 -2.55
N LEU A 20 12.54 -0.35 -1.94
CA LEU A 20 12.33 1.02 -2.44
C LEU A 20 12.72 2.00 -1.35
N SER A 21 13.41 3.08 -1.71
CA SER A 21 13.64 4.19 -0.80
C SER A 21 12.34 4.94 -0.54
N ARG A 22 12.33 5.83 0.47
CA ARG A 22 11.17 6.70 0.73
C ARG A 22 10.83 7.55 -0.49
N THR A 23 11.83 8.11 -1.14
CA THR A 23 11.65 8.93 -2.34
C THR A 23 11.05 8.12 -3.48
N GLU A 24 11.55 6.90 -3.69
CA GLU A 24 11.02 6.01 -4.71
C GLU A 24 9.57 5.59 -4.41
N LEU A 25 9.28 5.26 -3.16
CA LEU A 25 7.92 4.87 -2.75
C LEU A 25 6.93 6.01 -2.98
N ALA A 26 7.29 7.23 -2.61
CA ALA A 26 6.44 8.40 -2.84
C ALA A 26 6.20 8.61 -4.34
N ALA A 27 7.24 8.51 -5.16
CA ALA A 27 7.12 8.66 -6.61
C ALA A 27 6.27 7.56 -7.24
N VAL A 28 6.41 6.31 -6.76
CA VAL A 28 5.59 5.18 -7.21
C VAL A 28 4.12 5.45 -6.92
N MET A 29 3.80 5.86 -5.70
CA MET A 29 2.42 6.11 -5.29
C MET A 29 1.80 7.29 -6.05
N ASP A 30 2.57 8.36 -6.28
CA ASP A 30 2.11 9.48 -7.11
C ASP A 30 1.80 9.03 -8.55
N ALA A 31 2.68 8.21 -9.13
CA ALA A 31 2.46 7.67 -10.48
C ALA A 31 1.23 6.77 -10.54
N MET A 32 1.00 5.96 -9.51
CA MET A 32 -0.19 5.11 -9.41
C MET A 32 -1.47 5.95 -9.33
N LEU A 33 -1.48 6.97 -8.48
CA LEU A 33 -2.64 7.87 -8.34
C LEU A 33 -2.95 8.59 -9.66
N ASP A 34 -1.90 9.05 -10.35
CA ASP A 34 -2.06 9.67 -11.66
C ASP A 34 -2.70 8.69 -12.66
N ALA A 35 -2.22 7.46 -12.68
CA ALA A 35 -2.71 6.43 -13.62
C ALA A 35 -4.17 6.03 -13.39
N ILE A 36 -4.66 6.11 -12.14
CA ILE A 36 -6.04 5.74 -11.80
C ILE A 36 -6.98 6.96 -11.71
N GLY A 37 -6.53 8.15 -12.13
CA GLY A 37 -7.37 9.33 -12.21
C GLY A 37 -7.50 10.13 -10.92
N HIS A 38 -6.59 9.97 -9.98
CA HIS A 38 -6.57 10.67 -8.69
C HIS A 38 -5.29 11.46 -8.47
N SER A 39 -4.76 12.04 -9.54
CA SER A 39 -3.51 12.79 -9.53
C SER A 39 -3.50 13.90 -8.47
N GLY A 40 -2.40 14.01 -7.73
CA GLY A 40 -2.17 15.08 -6.76
C GLY A 40 -2.91 14.95 -5.44
N LYS A 41 -3.68 13.88 -5.24
CA LYS A 41 -4.38 13.68 -3.97
C LYS A 41 -3.45 13.26 -2.85
N ASN A 42 -3.89 13.49 -1.61
CA ASN A 42 -3.11 13.19 -0.43
C ASN A 42 -3.39 11.78 0.06
N VAL A 43 -2.32 11.03 0.34
CA VAL A 43 -2.39 9.69 0.91
C VAL A 43 -1.30 9.56 1.96
N GLU A 44 -1.62 8.95 3.10
CA GLU A 44 -0.66 8.55 4.10
C GLU A 44 -0.48 7.04 4.04
N ILE A 45 0.76 6.59 4.08
CA ILE A 45 1.05 5.16 4.23
C ILE A 45 1.89 4.95 5.48
N ASN A 46 1.45 4.00 6.29
CA ASN A 46 2.13 3.60 7.52
C ASN A 46 2.73 2.21 7.32
N LEU A 47 4.05 2.13 7.38
CA LEU A 47 4.79 0.88 7.29
C LEU A 47 4.92 0.33 8.70
N VAL A 48 4.33 -0.82 8.94
CA VAL A 48 4.15 -1.38 10.29
C VAL A 48 4.62 -2.83 10.35
N ASP A 49 4.70 -3.37 11.58
CA ASP A 49 4.95 -4.78 11.81
C ASP A 49 3.63 -5.55 11.99
N ASP A 50 3.72 -6.86 12.14
CA ASP A 50 2.56 -7.73 12.33
C ASP A 50 1.76 -7.39 13.58
N ALA A 51 2.44 -7.05 14.68
CA ALA A 51 1.76 -6.70 15.93
C ALA A 51 0.90 -5.46 15.76
N ARG A 52 1.43 -4.42 15.09
CA ARG A 52 0.71 -3.17 14.86
C ARG A 52 -0.46 -3.36 13.91
N ILE A 53 -0.27 -4.09 12.82
CA ILE A 53 -1.38 -4.30 11.87
C ILE A 53 -2.45 -5.20 12.45
N ALA A 54 -2.09 -6.15 13.30
CA ALA A 54 -3.07 -6.97 14.04
C ALA A 54 -3.93 -6.10 14.97
N ASP A 55 -3.32 -5.14 15.68
CA ASP A 55 -4.04 -4.18 16.51
C ASP A 55 -5.01 -3.33 15.69
N LEU A 56 -4.57 -2.84 14.54
CA LEU A 56 -5.43 -2.06 13.65
C LEU A 56 -6.58 -2.89 13.10
N ASN A 57 -6.30 -4.12 12.71
CA ASN A 57 -7.29 -5.04 12.17
C ASN A 57 -8.37 -5.37 13.22
N SER A 58 -7.96 -5.61 14.45
CA SER A 58 -8.86 -5.87 15.58
C SER A 58 -9.67 -4.63 15.94
N SER A 59 -9.02 -3.48 16.11
CA SER A 59 -9.65 -2.25 16.61
C SER A 59 -10.62 -1.63 15.61
N PHE A 60 -10.28 -1.65 14.32
CA PHE A 60 -11.07 -0.94 13.29
C PHE A 60 -11.97 -1.87 12.47
N LEU A 61 -11.57 -3.13 12.26
CA LEU A 61 -12.30 -4.05 11.40
C LEU A 61 -12.86 -5.26 12.14
N ASN A 62 -12.59 -5.35 13.44
CA ASN A 62 -13.05 -6.45 14.31
C ASN A 62 -12.61 -7.83 13.77
N CYS A 63 -11.44 -7.88 13.15
CA CYS A 63 -10.82 -9.11 12.62
C CYS A 63 -9.60 -9.47 13.45
N ASP A 64 -9.36 -10.77 13.62
CA ASP A 64 -8.23 -11.26 14.40
C ASP A 64 -7.00 -11.48 13.54
N GLY A 65 -5.83 -11.16 14.11
CA GLY A 65 -4.54 -11.47 13.54
C GLY A 65 -4.03 -10.44 12.52
N PRO A 66 -2.79 -10.62 12.08
CA PRO A 66 -2.19 -9.74 11.09
C PRO A 66 -2.73 -9.98 9.68
N THR A 67 -2.61 -8.96 8.84
CA THR A 67 -2.91 -9.01 7.41
C THR A 67 -1.81 -8.27 6.66
N ASN A 68 -1.86 -8.24 5.34
CA ASN A 68 -0.82 -7.58 4.54
C ASN A 68 -1.03 -6.07 4.44
N ILE A 69 -2.21 -5.62 4.05
CA ILE A 69 -2.50 -4.20 3.91
C ILE A 69 -3.92 -3.91 4.38
N LEU A 70 -4.10 -2.74 5.00
CA LEU A 70 -5.39 -2.21 5.40
C LEU A 70 -5.58 -0.83 4.77
N SER A 71 -6.79 -0.54 4.33
CA SER A 71 -7.16 0.73 3.73
C SER A 71 -8.23 1.42 4.57
N PHE A 72 -7.99 2.68 4.91
CA PHE A 72 -8.89 3.50 5.72
C PHE A 72 -9.28 4.74 4.91
N PRO A 73 -10.36 4.65 4.08
CA PRO A 73 -10.78 5.76 3.24
C PRO A 73 -11.26 6.96 4.06
N ALA A 74 -10.94 8.17 3.61
CA ALA A 74 -11.46 9.40 4.20
C ALA A 74 -12.92 9.61 3.81
N THR A 75 -13.30 9.18 2.59
CA THR A 75 -14.69 9.20 2.11
C THR A 75 -14.98 7.89 1.37
N GLU A 76 -16.25 7.53 1.25
CA GLU A 76 -16.64 6.28 0.58
C GLU A 76 -16.37 6.28 -0.92
N ASP A 77 -16.44 7.44 -1.55
CA ASP A 77 -16.36 7.59 -3.01
C ASP A 77 -15.03 8.14 -3.52
N GLY A 78 -14.06 8.41 -2.62
CA GLY A 78 -12.78 8.96 -3.00
C GLY A 78 -12.83 10.39 -3.53
N SER A 79 -13.89 11.14 -3.24
CA SER A 79 -14.09 12.50 -3.77
C SER A 79 -13.26 13.56 -3.06
N SER A 80 -12.78 13.28 -1.84
CA SER A 80 -11.98 14.23 -1.07
C SER A 80 -10.57 14.37 -1.63
N GLN A 81 -9.96 15.54 -1.43
CA GLN A 81 -8.53 15.75 -1.71
C GLN A 81 -7.66 14.82 -0.85
N ASP A 82 -8.09 14.52 0.37
CA ASP A 82 -7.47 13.50 1.22
C ASP A 82 -8.18 12.17 0.97
N LEU A 83 -7.47 11.22 0.37
CA LEU A 83 -8.05 9.89 0.09
C LEU A 83 -8.14 9.02 1.34
N GLY A 84 -7.24 9.21 2.29
CA GLY A 84 -7.18 8.42 3.50
C GLY A 84 -5.79 7.88 3.77
N TRP A 85 -5.72 6.73 4.44
CA TRP A 85 -4.43 6.16 4.80
C TRP A 85 -4.40 4.64 4.67
N LEU A 86 -3.20 4.14 4.47
CA LEU A 86 -2.90 2.73 4.33
C LEU A 86 -2.00 2.27 5.48
N ALA A 87 -2.16 1.03 5.90
CA ALA A 87 -1.18 0.35 6.75
C ALA A 87 -0.69 -0.88 6.01
N LEU A 88 0.61 -1.00 5.83
CA LEU A 88 1.27 -2.12 5.15
C LEU A 88 2.18 -2.84 6.14
N SER A 89 1.95 -4.12 6.37
CA SER A 89 2.83 -4.94 7.21
C SER A 89 4.02 -5.42 6.41
N LEU A 90 5.20 -4.95 6.82
CA LEU A 90 6.46 -5.39 6.20
C LEU A 90 6.76 -6.85 6.52
N ASP A 91 6.39 -7.31 7.70
CA ASP A 91 6.56 -8.72 8.11
C ASP A 91 5.71 -9.65 7.25
N THR A 92 4.44 -9.32 7.07
CA THR A 92 3.53 -10.13 6.24
C THR A 92 3.97 -10.09 4.77
N LEU A 93 4.37 -8.94 4.27
CA LEU A 93 4.90 -8.80 2.91
C LEU A 93 6.08 -9.74 2.68
N GLU A 94 7.06 -9.73 3.59
CA GLU A 94 8.24 -10.60 3.51
C GLU A 94 7.85 -12.08 3.51
N ARG A 95 6.97 -12.46 4.42
CA ARG A 95 6.50 -13.83 4.56
C ARG A 95 5.75 -14.32 3.32
N GLU A 96 4.88 -13.48 2.75
CA GLU A 96 4.14 -13.83 1.54
C GLU A 96 5.06 -13.99 0.34
N CYS A 97 6.07 -13.15 0.21
CA CYS A 97 7.06 -13.29 -0.87
C CYS A 97 7.82 -14.61 -0.78
N LEU A 98 8.20 -15.01 0.44
CA LEU A 98 8.87 -16.29 0.65
C LEU A 98 7.95 -17.47 0.40
N LEU A 99 6.71 -17.43 0.89
CA LEU A 99 5.77 -18.54 0.79
C LEU A 99 5.27 -18.75 -0.63
N TYR A 100 5.06 -17.70 -1.39
CA TYR A 100 4.43 -17.77 -2.71
C TYR A 100 5.41 -17.56 -3.86
N GLY A 101 6.70 -17.40 -3.55
CA GLY A 101 7.71 -17.19 -4.57
C GLY A 101 7.52 -15.88 -5.35
N GLN A 102 7.00 -14.85 -4.70
CA GLN A 102 6.73 -13.57 -5.34
C GLN A 102 7.95 -12.64 -5.27
N ASP A 103 8.17 -11.87 -6.34
CA ASP A 103 9.11 -10.77 -6.32
C ASP A 103 8.65 -9.70 -5.33
N LYS A 104 9.53 -9.28 -4.43
CA LYS A 104 9.15 -8.36 -3.34
C LYS A 104 8.67 -7.01 -3.86
N THR A 105 9.35 -6.44 -4.84
CA THR A 105 8.94 -5.16 -5.43
C THR A 105 7.58 -5.30 -6.10
N GLY A 106 7.40 -6.30 -6.94
CA GLY A 106 6.14 -6.53 -7.64
C GLY A 106 4.98 -6.78 -6.70
N HIS A 107 5.19 -7.58 -5.66
CA HIS A 107 4.15 -7.87 -4.68
C HIS A 107 3.79 -6.63 -3.85
N ALA A 108 4.79 -5.86 -3.42
CA ALA A 108 4.57 -4.61 -2.69
C ALA A 108 3.76 -3.61 -3.52
N LEU A 109 4.12 -3.43 -4.79
CA LEU A 109 3.41 -2.52 -5.68
C LEU A 109 1.96 -2.97 -5.89
N ARG A 110 1.72 -4.27 -6.03
CA ARG A 110 0.37 -4.80 -6.18
C ARG A 110 -0.49 -4.56 -4.94
N LEU A 111 0.06 -4.77 -3.75
CA LEU A 111 -0.65 -4.49 -2.50
C LEU A 111 -0.97 -3.00 -2.35
N ILE A 112 0.00 -2.14 -2.66
CA ILE A 112 -0.19 -0.69 -2.57
C ILE A 112 -1.24 -0.22 -3.58
N ALA A 113 -1.17 -0.70 -4.83
CA ALA A 113 -2.16 -0.39 -5.85
C ALA A 113 -3.57 -0.78 -5.40
N HIS A 114 -3.71 -1.99 -4.86
CA HIS A 114 -4.97 -2.49 -4.31
C HIS A 114 -5.51 -1.58 -3.20
N GLY A 115 -4.64 -1.19 -2.28
CA GLY A 115 -5.00 -0.29 -1.19
C GLY A 115 -5.44 1.09 -1.69
N LEU A 116 -4.71 1.66 -2.65
CA LEU A 116 -5.06 2.96 -3.22
C LEU A 116 -6.42 2.93 -3.92
N LEU A 117 -6.73 1.85 -4.62
CA LEU A 117 -8.03 1.71 -5.28
C LEU A 117 -9.17 1.62 -4.27
N HIS A 118 -8.98 0.93 -3.15
CA HIS A 118 -9.96 0.94 -2.07
C HIS A 118 -10.15 2.35 -1.48
N LEU A 119 -9.07 3.11 -1.30
CA LEU A 119 -9.19 4.50 -0.85
C LEU A 119 -9.97 5.35 -1.84
N ALA A 120 -9.85 5.05 -3.12
CA ALA A 120 -10.56 5.76 -4.19
C ALA A 120 -12.02 5.30 -4.36
N GLY A 121 -12.47 4.35 -3.54
CA GLY A 121 -13.87 3.92 -3.54
C GLY A 121 -14.19 2.70 -4.40
N TYR A 122 -13.18 2.02 -4.93
CA TYR A 122 -13.39 0.81 -5.73
C TYR A 122 -13.56 -0.42 -4.84
N ASP A 123 -14.45 -1.31 -5.24
CA ASP A 123 -14.62 -2.62 -4.64
C ASP A 123 -14.04 -3.70 -5.57
N HIS A 124 -13.88 -4.92 -5.04
CA HIS A 124 -13.41 -6.05 -5.82
C HIS A 124 -14.29 -6.30 -7.05
N GLY A 125 -13.67 -6.55 -8.19
CA GLY A 125 -14.35 -6.79 -9.45
C GLY A 125 -13.42 -6.58 -10.63
N GLU A 126 -13.95 -6.73 -11.84
CA GLU A 126 -13.17 -6.63 -13.08
C GLU A 126 -12.52 -5.27 -13.26
N GLU A 127 -13.25 -4.19 -12.94
CA GLU A 127 -12.72 -2.83 -13.06
C GLU A 127 -11.52 -2.63 -12.14
N MET A 128 -11.62 -3.08 -10.89
CA MET A 128 -10.52 -2.97 -9.95
C MET A 128 -9.32 -3.81 -10.38
N PHE A 129 -9.54 -5.00 -10.93
CA PHE A 129 -8.45 -5.82 -11.47
C PHE A 129 -7.71 -5.11 -12.59
N ALA A 130 -8.44 -4.54 -13.55
CA ALA A 130 -7.86 -3.81 -14.67
C ALA A 130 -7.06 -2.60 -14.18
N LEU A 131 -7.61 -1.82 -13.26
CA LEU A 131 -6.95 -0.64 -12.70
C LEU A 131 -5.75 -1.01 -11.84
N THR A 132 -5.78 -2.13 -11.14
CA THR A 132 -4.62 -2.64 -10.40
C THR A 132 -3.44 -2.87 -11.33
N ASP A 133 -3.67 -3.53 -12.45
CA ASP A 133 -2.61 -3.78 -13.44
C ASP A 133 -2.05 -2.47 -14.03
N ILE A 134 -2.92 -1.52 -14.32
CA ILE A 134 -2.51 -0.19 -14.81
C ILE A 134 -1.66 0.54 -13.76
N ALA A 135 -2.06 0.53 -12.51
CA ALA A 135 -1.32 1.16 -11.43
C ALA A 135 0.03 0.50 -11.21
N VAL A 136 0.07 -0.83 -11.22
CA VAL A 136 1.34 -1.58 -11.06
C VAL A 136 2.31 -1.23 -12.20
N LEU A 137 1.84 -1.17 -13.44
CA LEU A 137 2.68 -0.79 -14.58
C LEU A 137 3.22 0.64 -14.42
N ALA A 138 2.39 1.57 -13.98
CA ALA A 138 2.83 2.94 -13.72
C ALA A 138 3.91 2.99 -12.64
N GLY A 139 3.73 2.26 -11.54
CA GLY A 139 4.72 2.17 -10.47
C GLY A 139 6.01 1.51 -10.92
N MET A 140 5.93 0.42 -11.69
CA MET A 140 7.11 -0.26 -12.22
C MET A 140 7.92 0.64 -13.18
N SER A 141 7.25 1.52 -13.91
CA SER A 141 7.92 2.48 -14.79
C SER A 141 8.77 3.49 -14.02
N VAL A 142 8.42 3.78 -12.77
CA VAL A 142 9.23 4.63 -11.89
C VAL A 142 10.45 3.87 -11.37
N VAL A 143 10.26 2.60 -10.96
CA VAL A 143 11.34 1.76 -10.40
C VAL A 143 12.33 1.32 -11.48
N HIS A 144 11.82 0.99 -12.64
CA HIS A 144 12.62 0.53 -13.79
C HIS A 144 12.36 1.42 -15.02
N PRO A 145 12.86 2.66 -15.01
CA PRO A 145 12.68 3.54 -16.16
C PRO A 145 13.40 2.97 -17.39
N VAL A 146 12.74 3.07 -18.51
CA VAL A 146 13.28 2.59 -19.79
C VAL A 146 14.13 3.67 -20.45
#